data_1c99c0a5048f7128ee449b62c43c9331
#
_entry.id   1c99c0a5048f7128ee449b62c43c9331
#
_cell.length_a   1.000
_cell.length_b   1.000
_cell.length_c   1.000
_cell.angle_alpha   90.00
_cell.angle_beta   90.00
_cell.angle_gamma   90.00
#
_symmetry.space_group_name_H-M   'P 1'
#
loop_
_entity.id
_entity.type
_entity.pdbx_description
1 polymer ?
#
loop_
_entity_poly.entity_id
_entity_poly.type
_entity_poly.pdbx_seq_one_letter_code
_entity_poly.pdbx_strand_id
1 'polypeptide(L)'
;MRLVLYNIRYGTGSGWRYHFPFPYSGCLRRTAGRFGAISDYLSKLNPDLVGLVEADSGSYRQYGRSQADALASKIGGEAVFACKYESGSLISRAPLLKRQGNAVVTRLPVVRSGDYSLSKGVKRTLLEVEFQDFTLFLAHLPLGYAARRIQLEEIAQRCTSASKPVVFAGDCNTFHGEGELLPFLRRTGFKNANPGSRPTFPSRIPTLALDFVLYGPGIEMESFDVPAVRLSDHLPLVYDFIVA
;
A
#
# COMPACT_ATOMS: atom_id res chain seq x y z
N MET A 1 -4.34 -5.50 -17.17
CA MET A 1 -4.46 -5.89 -15.75
C MET A 1 -4.82 -4.66 -14.92
N ARG A 2 -5.59 -4.84 -13.82
CA ARG A 2 -5.99 -3.74 -12.93
C ARG A 2 -5.38 -3.89 -11.54
N LEU A 3 -4.55 -2.93 -11.16
CA LEU A 3 -4.05 -2.75 -9.79
C LEU A 3 -4.86 -1.66 -9.08
N VAL A 4 -5.35 -1.95 -7.88
CA VAL A 4 -5.92 -0.94 -6.99
C VAL A 4 -4.99 -0.80 -5.77
N LEU A 5 -4.43 0.39 -5.55
CA LEU A 5 -3.66 0.72 -4.34
C LEU A 5 -4.55 1.50 -3.37
N TYR A 6 -4.59 1.08 -2.11
CA TYR A 6 -5.38 1.78 -1.11
C TYR A 6 -4.75 1.72 0.29
N ASN A 7 -4.41 2.87 0.85
CA ASN A 7 -4.15 2.97 2.28
C ASN A 7 -5.49 2.97 3.03
N ILE A 8 -5.81 1.86 3.68
CA ILE A 8 -7.12 1.63 4.31
C ILE A 8 -7.14 2.02 5.78
N ARG A 9 -6.01 2.48 6.34
CA ARG A 9 -5.88 2.89 7.75
C ARG A 9 -6.50 1.87 8.70
N TYR A 10 -6.23 0.58 8.49
CA TYR A 10 -6.79 -0.54 9.27
C TYR A 10 -8.34 -0.57 9.30
N GLY A 11 -9.03 0.12 8.38
CA GLY A 11 -10.48 0.27 8.38
C GLY A 11 -11.02 1.27 9.40
N THR A 12 -10.22 2.19 9.91
CA THR A 12 -10.67 3.18 10.93
C THR A 12 -11.47 4.34 10.33
N GLY A 13 -11.42 4.51 9.00
CA GLY A 13 -12.19 5.52 8.25
C GLY A 13 -11.54 6.91 8.25
N SER A 14 -12.25 7.88 7.64
CA SER A 14 -11.75 9.24 7.35
C SER A 14 -12.16 10.30 8.37
N GLY A 15 -12.90 9.94 9.44
CA GLY A 15 -13.54 10.90 10.32
C GLY A 15 -12.66 11.43 11.47
N TRP A 16 -12.99 12.64 11.97
CA TRP A 16 -12.41 13.23 13.18
C TRP A 16 -12.53 12.34 14.43
N ARG A 17 -13.51 11.44 14.45
CA ARG A 17 -13.71 10.45 15.52
C ARG A 17 -12.50 9.54 15.75
N TYR A 18 -11.56 9.47 14.79
CA TYR A 18 -10.30 8.75 15.00
C TYR A 18 -9.47 9.36 16.13
N HIS A 19 -9.59 10.67 16.37
CA HIS A 19 -8.88 11.40 17.40
C HIS A 19 -9.71 11.69 18.66
N PHE A 20 -10.89 11.05 18.80
CA PHE A 20 -11.76 11.26 19.94
C PHE A 20 -11.94 9.97 20.75
N PRO A 21 -11.93 10.00 22.12
CA PRO A 21 -11.76 11.18 22.99
C PRO A 21 -10.31 11.68 23.11
N PHE A 22 -9.31 10.88 22.72
CA PHE A 22 -7.89 11.26 22.73
C PHE A 22 -7.30 11.13 21.33
N PRO A 23 -6.20 11.87 21.02
CA PRO A 23 -5.48 11.71 19.76
C PRO A 23 -5.18 10.23 19.49
N TYR A 24 -5.48 9.78 18.27
CA TYR A 24 -5.30 8.39 17.80
C TYR A 24 -6.10 7.29 18.53
N SER A 25 -7.01 7.63 19.45
CA SER A 25 -7.82 6.63 20.17
C SER A 25 -8.69 5.75 19.25
N GLY A 26 -9.00 6.24 18.07
CA GLY A 26 -9.71 5.48 17.03
C GLY A 26 -8.99 4.21 16.58
N CYS A 27 -7.65 4.14 16.76
CA CYS A 27 -6.87 2.93 16.44
C CYS A 27 -7.26 1.72 17.32
N LEU A 28 -7.89 1.97 18.48
CA LEU A 28 -8.34 0.92 19.40
C LEU A 28 -9.77 0.43 19.12
N ARG A 29 -10.50 1.05 18.20
CA ARG A 29 -11.89 0.70 17.92
C ARG A 29 -12.00 -0.51 17.01
N ARG A 30 -13.12 -1.22 17.11
CA ARG A 30 -13.48 -2.27 16.15
C ARG A 30 -13.75 -1.67 14.79
N THR A 31 -13.17 -2.28 13.73
CA THR A 31 -13.17 -1.73 12.37
C THR A 31 -13.76 -2.69 11.33
N ALA A 32 -14.19 -3.89 11.72
CA ALA A 32 -14.69 -4.93 10.81
C ALA A 32 -15.84 -4.45 9.92
N GLY A 33 -16.83 -3.73 10.45
CA GLY A 33 -17.96 -3.23 9.66
C GLY A 33 -17.53 -2.20 8.58
N ARG A 34 -16.56 -1.32 8.90
CA ARG A 34 -16.03 -0.37 7.92
C ARG A 34 -15.17 -1.06 6.88
N PHE A 35 -14.38 -2.04 7.30
CA PHE A 35 -13.62 -2.84 6.35
C PHE A 35 -14.55 -3.59 5.40
N GLY A 36 -15.72 -4.06 5.85
CA GLY A 36 -16.75 -4.61 4.98
C GLY A 36 -17.10 -3.67 3.83
N ALA A 37 -17.37 -2.39 4.13
CA ALA A 37 -17.65 -1.38 3.09
C ALA A 37 -16.46 -1.13 2.14
N ILE A 38 -15.22 -1.12 2.66
CA ILE A 38 -14.00 -1.03 1.85
C ILE A 38 -13.90 -2.24 0.92
N SER A 39 -14.07 -3.44 1.46
CA SER A 39 -14.02 -4.70 0.71
C SER A 39 -15.11 -4.78 -0.37
N ASP A 40 -16.33 -4.29 -0.07
CA ASP A 40 -17.43 -4.19 -1.05
C ASP A 40 -17.07 -3.24 -2.19
N TYR A 41 -16.50 -2.10 -1.85
CA TYR A 41 -16.05 -1.14 -2.85
C TYR A 41 -14.93 -1.69 -3.74
N LEU A 42 -13.89 -2.26 -3.12
CA LEU A 42 -12.75 -2.83 -3.85
C LEU A 42 -13.18 -3.96 -4.79
N SER A 43 -14.06 -4.86 -4.34
CA SER A 43 -14.56 -5.96 -5.18
C SER A 43 -15.34 -5.47 -6.41
N LYS A 44 -16.06 -4.34 -6.31
CA LYS A 44 -16.81 -3.74 -7.44
C LYS A 44 -15.90 -3.16 -8.52
N LEU A 45 -14.65 -2.81 -8.18
CA LEU A 45 -13.66 -2.35 -9.16
C LEU A 45 -13.13 -3.48 -10.03
N ASN A 46 -13.48 -4.74 -9.71
CA ASN A 46 -13.01 -5.95 -10.38
C ASN A 46 -11.48 -5.98 -10.57
N PRO A 47 -10.68 -5.85 -9.50
CA PRO A 47 -9.23 -5.78 -9.58
C PRO A 47 -8.62 -7.15 -9.86
N ASP A 48 -7.50 -7.19 -10.59
CA ASP A 48 -6.61 -8.35 -10.66
C ASP A 48 -5.68 -8.39 -9.43
N LEU A 49 -5.28 -7.18 -8.97
CA LEU A 49 -4.40 -6.98 -7.81
C LEU A 49 -4.92 -5.85 -6.92
N VAL A 50 -4.77 -6.00 -5.62
CA VAL A 50 -5.02 -4.93 -4.65
C VAL A 50 -3.81 -4.80 -3.71
N GLY A 51 -3.16 -3.65 -3.72
CA GLY A 51 -2.18 -3.26 -2.72
C GLY A 51 -2.87 -2.59 -1.53
N LEU A 52 -2.92 -3.25 -0.40
CA LEU A 52 -3.44 -2.72 0.85
C LEU A 52 -2.31 -2.17 1.70
N VAL A 53 -2.34 -0.88 1.96
CA VAL A 53 -1.45 -0.22 2.93
C VAL A 53 -2.21 -0.02 4.23
N GLU A 54 -1.51 -0.19 5.36
CA GLU A 54 -2.12 -0.17 6.69
C GLU A 54 -3.26 -1.19 6.86
N ALA A 55 -2.97 -2.46 6.53
CA ALA A 55 -3.86 -3.59 6.74
C ALA A 55 -3.66 -4.26 8.11
N ASP A 56 -4.71 -4.93 8.60
CA ASP A 56 -4.75 -5.68 9.85
C ASP A 56 -4.85 -7.18 9.57
N SER A 57 -3.87 -7.98 10.04
CA SER A 57 -3.81 -9.43 9.85
C SER A 57 -4.57 -10.23 10.91
N GLY A 58 -5.58 -9.65 11.56
CA GLY A 58 -6.42 -10.36 12.51
C GLY A 58 -6.20 -9.95 13.97
N SER A 59 -6.17 -8.65 14.25
CA SER A 59 -6.25 -8.15 15.62
C SER A 59 -7.69 -8.23 16.16
N TYR A 60 -7.88 -7.90 17.46
CA TYR A 60 -9.20 -7.80 18.06
C TYR A 60 -10.15 -6.83 17.33
N ARG A 61 -9.59 -5.84 16.57
CA ARG A 61 -10.37 -4.89 15.77
C ARG A 61 -11.16 -5.57 14.67
N GLN A 62 -10.63 -6.70 14.17
CA GLN A 62 -11.19 -7.51 13.09
C GLN A 62 -11.73 -8.86 13.58
N TYR A 63 -11.97 -9.00 14.90
CA TYR A 63 -12.41 -10.27 15.51
C TYR A 63 -11.49 -11.46 15.17
N GLY A 64 -10.19 -11.23 15.09
CA GLY A 64 -9.21 -12.26 14.75
C GLY A 64 -9.13 -12.59 13.26
N ARG A 65 -9.88 -11.91 12.37
CA ARG A 65 -9.87 -12.16 10.92
C ARG A 65 -8.93 -11.19 10.21
N SER A 66 -8.13 -11.70 9.26
CA SER A 66 -7.29 -10.88 8.41
C SER A 66 -8.13 -10.09 7.40
N GLN A 67 -7.84 -8.80 7.24
CA GLN A 67 -8.47 -7.96 6.23
C GLN A 67 -8.11 -8.42 4.81
N ALA A 68 -6.85 -8.79 4.60
CA ALA A 68 -6.38 -9.26 3.31
C ALA A 68 -7.06 -10.58 2.91
N ASP A 69 -7.13 -11.57 3.83
CA ASP A 69 -7.78 -12.86 3.55
C ASP A 69 -9.29 -12.71 3.32
N ALA A 70 -9.93 -11.80 4.05
CA ALA A 70 -11.35 -11.52 3.84
C ALA A 70 -11.62 -10.89 2.46
N LEU A 71 -10.73 -10.00 1.98
CA LEU A 71 -10.83 -9.45 0.63
C LEU A 71 -10.50 -10.51 -0.42
N ALA A 72 -9.45 -11.33 -0.20
CA ALA A 72 -9.06 -12.42 -1.10
C ALA A 72 -10.21 -13.40 -1.33
N SER A 73 -10.86 -13.84 -0.26
CA SER A 73 -12.05 -14.70 -0.35
C SER A 73 -13.18 -14.05 -1.15
N LYS A 74 -13.32 -12.73 -1.06
CA LYS A 74 -14.39 -11.98 -1.74
C LYS A 74 -14.16 -11.82 -3.22
N ILE A 75 -12.91 -11.62 -3.66
CA ILE A 75 -12.58 -11.44 -5.08
C ILE A 75 -12.20 -12.75 -5.77
N GLY A 76 -12.12 -13.87 -5.04
CA GLY A 76 -11.72 -15.17 -5.57
C GLY A 76 -10.21 -15.27 -5.83
N GLY A 77 -9.40 -14.77 -4.90
CA GLY A 77 -7.94 -14.74 -5.01
C GLY A 77 -7.22 -15.23 -3.75
N GLU A 78 -5.94 -14.91 -3.66
CA GLU A 78 -5.07 -15.16 -2.51
C GLU A 78 -4.49 -13.88 -1.94
N ALA A 79 -3.95 -13.94 -0.71
CA ALA A 79 -3.36 -12.80 -0.03
C ALA A 79 -1.94 -13.09 0.44
N VAL A 80 -1.04 -12.13 0.18
CA VAL A 80 0.32 -12.10 0.71
C VAL A 80 0.40 -10.93 1.69
N PHE A 81 0.81 -11.19 2.94
CA PHE A 81 0.87 -10.18 3.99
C PHE A 81 2.28 -10.03 4.55
N ALA A 82 2.75 -8.81 4.71
CA ALA A 82 4.01 -8.48 5.36
C ALA A 82 3.78 -7.60 6.59
N CYS A 83 4.31 -8.03 7.75
CA CYS A 83 4.21 -7.28 8.99
C CYS A 83 5.03 -5.98 8.92
N LYS A 84 4.51 -4.92 9.53
CA LYS A 84 5.18 -3.61 9.59
C LYS A 84 6.41 -3.60 10.49
N TYR A 85 6.41 -4.44 11.52
CA TYR A 85 7.44 -4.49 12.56
C TYR A 85 8.18 -5.82 12.52
N GLU A 86 9.51 -5.75 12.62
CA GLU A 86 10.35 -6.94 12.68
C GLU A 86 10.02 -7.83 13.87
N SER A 87 10.06 -9.13 13.63
CA SER A 87 9.94 -10.13 14.68
C SER A 87 11.05 -9.92 15.74
N GLY A 88 10.65 -9.78 17.01
CA GLY A 88 11.61 -9.57 18.11
C GLY A 88 11.77 -8.13 18.60
N SER A 89 11.24 -7.12 17.89
CA SER A 89 11.23 -5.75 18.40
C SER A 89 10.29 -5.62 19.61
N LEU A 90 10.58 -4.71 20.56
CA LEU A 90 9.67 -4.45 21.71
C LEU A 90 8.26 -4.03 21.23
N ILE A 91 8.19 -3.32 20.13
CA ILE A 91 6.93 -2.86 19.51
C ILE A 91 6.11 -4.04 18.97
N SER A 92 6.78 -5.08 18.44
CA SER A 92 6.10 -6.28 17.92
C SER A 92 5.44 -7.14 19.03
N ARG A 93 5.74 -6.87 20.32
CA ARG A 93 5.09 -7.55 21.45
C ARG A 93 3.68 -7.04 21.73
N ALA A 94 3.35 -5.83 21.30
CA ALA A 94 2.01 -5.27 21.49
C ALA A 94 0.98 -6.01 20.61
N PRO A 95 -0.10 -6.58 21.16
CA PRO A 95 -1.04 -7.45 20.44
C PRO A 95 -1.64 -6.82 19.19
N LEU A 96 -1.84 -5.49 19.21
CA LEU A 96 -2.37 -4.72 18.10
C LEU A 96 -1.31 -4.48 17.02
N LEU A 97 -0.11 -4.06 17.44
CA LEU A 97 0.94 -3.60 16.52
C LEU A 97 1.53 -4.76 15.71
N LYS A 98 1.69 -5.94 16.31
CA LYS A 98 2.15 -7.16 15.63
C LYS A 98 1.26 -7.64 14.46
N ARG A 99 0.05 -7.12 14.36
CA ARG A 99 -0.93 -7.46 13.33
C ARG A 99 -1.07 -6.38 12.26
N GLN A 100 -0.27 -5.32 12.34
CA GLN A 100 -0.27 -4.24 11.37
C GLN A 100 0.75 -4.48 10.27
N GLY A 101 0.37 -4.23 9.01
CA GLY A 101 1.26 -4.42 7.88
C GLY A 101 0.68 -3.92 6.57
N ASN A 102 1.28 -4.40 5.50
CA ASN A 102 0.80 -4.19 4.14
C ASN A 102 0.47 -5.56 3.53
N ALA A 103 -0.41 -5.59 2.55
CA ALA A 103 -0.78 -6.84 1.88
C ALA A 103 -1.00 -6.62 0.38
N VAL A 104 -0.68 -7.64 -0.38
CA VAL A 104 -1.13 -7.78 -1.77
C VAL A 104 -2.21 -8.85 -1.79
N VAL A 105 -3.38 -8.51 -2.35
CA VAL A 105 -4.45 -9.46 -2.64
C VAL A 105 -4.53 -9.60 -4.15
N THR A 106 -4.55 -10.83 -4.67
CA THR A 106 -4.42 -11.07 -6.11
C THR A 106 -5.24 -12.25 -6.59
N ARG A 107 -5.78 -12.15 -7.81
CA ARG A 107 -6.33 -13.27 -8.57
C ARG A 107 -5.30 -13.92 -9.49
N LEU A 108 -4.14 -13.28 -9.68
CA LEU A 108 -3.06 -13.82 -10.48
C LEU A 108 -2.24 -14.81 -9.66
N PRO A 109 -1.76 -15.91 -10.26
CA PRO A 109 -0.90 -16.88 -9.57
C PRO A 109 0.39 -16.22 -9.07
N VAL A 110 0.70 -16.37 -7.79
CA VAL A 110 1.95 -15.92 -7.20
C VAL A 110 3.04 -16.95 -7.44
N VAL A 111 4.12 -16.56 -8.11
CA VAL A 111 5.29 -17.41 -8.34
C VAL A 111 6.17 -17.44 -7.08
N ARG A 112 6.41 -16.27 -6.51
CA ARG A 112 7.22 -16.10 -5.30
C ARG A 112 6.79 -14.84 -4.56
N SER A 113 6.90 -14.86 -3.25
CA SER A 113 6.74 -13.65 -2.43
C SER A 113 7.79 -13.60 -1.34
N GLY A 114 8.11 -12.40 -0.90
CA GLY A 114 9.04 -12.15 0.19
C GLY A 114 8.89 -10.74 0.75
N ASP A 115 9.43 -10.53 1.94
CA ASP A 115 9.51 -9.20 2.53
C ASP A 115 10.96 -8.88 2.90
N TYR A 116 11.30 -7.61 2.73
CA TYR A 116 12.63 -7.09 3.03
C TYR A 116 12.54 -6.00 4.08
N SER A 117 13.47 -6.04 5.03
CA SER A 117 13.62 -4.99 6.02
C SER A 117 14.51 -3.88 5.48
N LEU A 118 13.95 -2.67 5.35
CA LEU A 118 14.68 -1.48 4.96
C LEU A 118 15.45 -0.91 6.17
N SER A 119 16.60 -0.27 5.94
CA SER A 119 17.58 0.02 6.98
C SER A 119 17.17 1.11 7.97
N LYS A 120 16.35 2.09 7.57
CA LYS A 120 15.98 3.27 8.37
C LYS A 120 14.48 3.44 8.54
N GLY A 121 14.09 4.06 9.67
CA GLY A 121 12.70 4.41 9.96
C GLY A 121 11.95 3.33 10.75
N VAL A 122 10.68 3.60 11.05
CA VAL A 122 9.79 2.69 11.79
C VAL A 122 8.99 1.79 10.85
N LYS A 123 8.61 2.30 9.70
CA LYS A 123 7.96 1.57 8.61
C LYS A 123 9.07 1.08 7.69
N ARG A 124 9.46 -0.20 7.80
CA ARG A 124 10.66 -0.70 7.14
C ARG A 124 10.40 -1.90 6.22
N THR A 125 9.15 -2.25 5.99
CA THR A 125 8.82 -3.44 5.21
C THR A 125 8.55 -3.09 3.76
N LEU A 126 9.33 -3.70 2.87
CA LEU A 126 9.09 -3.76 1.43
C LEU A 126 8.58 -5.17 1.10
N LEU A 127 7.33 -5.28 0.68
CA LEU A 127 6.74 -6.53 0.23
C LEU A 127 7.01 -6.72 -1.26
N GLU A 128 7.59 -7.84 -1.64
CA GLU A 128 7.79 -8.29 -3.01
C GLU A 128 6.81 -9.41 -3.33
N VAL A 129 6.10 -9.29 -4.45
CA VAL A 129 5.27 -10.35 -5.01
C VAL A 129 5.64 -10.51 -6.49
N GLU A 130 6.20 -11.65 -6.82
CA GLU A 130 6.59 -12.01 -8.18
C GLU A 130 5.48 -12.80 -8.86
N PHE A 131 5.07 -12.32 -10.02
CA PHE A 131 4.14 -12.98 -10.94
C PHE A 131 4.89 -13.56 -12.12
N GLN A 132 4.20 -14.23 -13.04
CA GLN A 132 4.83 -14.83 -14.21
C GLN A 132 5.56 -13.78 -15.06
N ASP A 133 4.94 -12.62 -15.30
CA ASP A 133 5.42 -11.65 -16.29
C ASP A 133 5.99 -10.36 -15.67
N PHE A 134 5.76 -10.12 -14.38
CA PHE A 134 6.24 -8.91 -13.69
C PHE A 134 6.41 -9.13 -12.19
N THR A 135 7.00 -8.14 -11.52
CA THR A 135 7.14 -8.10 -10.05
C THR A 135 6.46 -6.85 -9.51
N LEU A 136 5.66 -7.00 -8.45
CA LEU A 136 5.07 -5.91 -7.68
C LEU A 136 5.84 -5.72 -6.38
N PHE A 137 6.33 -4.50 -6.14
CA PHE A 137 6.81 -4.07 -4.83
C PHE A 137 5.78 -3.17 -4.17
N LEU A 138 5.47 -3.45 -2.90
CA LEU A 138 4.53 -2.65 -2.11
C LEU A 138 5.22 -2.16 -0.83
N ALA A 139 5.15 -0.84 -0.57
CA ALA A 139 5.73 -0.25 0.63
C ALA A 139 4.83 0.81 1.27
N HIS A 140 5.09 1.10 2.55
CA HIS A 140 4.59 2.26 3.25
C HIS A 140 5.76 2.97 3.91
N LEU A 141 6.18 4.11 3.33
CA LEU A 141 7.39 4.81 3.73
C LEU A 141 7.20 5.64 5.02
N PRO A 142 8.29 5.93 5.76
CA PRO A 142 8.22 6.68 7.00
C PRO A 142 7.88 8.16 6.79
N LEU A 143 7.37 8.82 7.84
CA LEU A 143 7.04 10.25 7.80
C LEU A 143 8.29 11.15 7.73
N GLY A 144 9.43 10.68 8.24
CA GLY A 144 10.68 11.46 8.30
C GLY A 144 11.40 11.47 6.95
N TYR A 145 11.66 12.66 6.40
CA TYR A 145 12.29 12.85 5.08
C TYR A 145 13.62 12.09 4.91
N ALA A 146 14.54 12.20 5.89
CA ALA A 146 15.85 11.56 5.79
C ALA A 146 15.75 10.02 5.70
N ALA A 147 14.87 9.41 6.50
CA ALA A 147 14.65 7.96 6.44
C ALA A 147 13.98 7.55 5.12
N ARG A 148 13.02 8.33 4.64
CA ARG A 148 12.31 8.10 3.38
C ARG A 148 13.24 8.12 2.18
N ARG A 149 14.17 9.10 2.13
CA ARG A 149 15.18 9.18 1.08
C ARG A 149 16.08 7.93 1.03
N ILE A 150 16.52 7.44 2.18
CA ILE A 150 17.34 6.22 2.25
C ILE A 150 16.54 5.00 1.79
N GLN A 151 15.29 4.87 2.26
CA GLN A 151 14.43 3.77 1.83
C GLN A 151 14.14 3.78 0.33
N LEU A 152 13.87 4.95 -0.27
CA LEU A 152 13.67 5.07 -1.71
C LEU A 152 14.91 4.63 -2.51
N GLU A 153 16.11 4.92 -2.00
CA GLU A 153 17.36 4.46 -2.61
C GLU A 153 17.50 2.93 -2.55
N GLU A 154 17.20 2.31 -1.40
CA GLU A 154 17.22 0.86 -1.22
C GLU A 154 16.16 0.16 -2.11
N ILE A 155 14.96 0.74 -2.20
CA ILE A 155 13.90 0.23 -3.07
C ILE A 155 14.30 0.37 -4.54
N ALA A 156 14.90 1.50 -4.95
CA ALA A 156 15.39 1.69 -6.31
C ALA A 156 16.41 0.60 -6.69
N GLN A 157 17.34 0.28 -5.78
CA GLN A 157 18.30 -0.80 -5.98
C GLN A 157 17.61 -2.15 -6.18
N ARG A 158 16.58 -2.46 -5.39
CA ARG A 158 15.79 -3.69 -5.53
C ARG A 158 15.05 -3.74 -6.86
N CYS A 159 14.38 -2.64 -7.24
CA CYS A 159 13.67 -2.55 -8.50
C CYS A 159 14.58 -2.75 -9.71
N THR A 160 15.80 -2.17 -9.68
CA THR A 160 16.77 -2.32 -10.80
C THR A 160 17.43 -3.69 -10.84
N SER A 161 17.43 -4.44 -9.73
CA SER A 161 17.98 -5.80 -9.66
C SER A 161 16.96 -6.89 -10.01
N ALA A 162 15.70 -6.54 -10.18
CA ALA A 162 14.66 -7.49 -10.56
C ALA A 162 14.85 -7.97 -12.02
N SER A 163 14.60 -9.25 -12.26
CA SER A 163 14.76 -9.87 -13.58
C SER A 163 13.57 -9.63 -14.52
N LYS A 164 12.45 -9.19 -13.98
CA LYS A 164 11.19 -8.96 -14.70
C LYS A 164 10.80 -7.48 -14.65
N PRO A 165 9.92 -7.01 -15.54
CA PRO A 165 9.30 -5.69 -15.43
C PRO A 165 8.73 -5.45 -14.03
N VAL A 166 8.85 -4.22 -13.53
CA VAL A 166 8.52 -3.91 -12.15
C VAL A 166 7.44 -2.83 -12.05
N VAL A 167 6.47 -3.06 -11.17
CA VAL A 167 5.58 -2.04 -10.64
C VAL A 167 5.94 -1.82 -9.17
N PHE A 168 6.18 -0.58 -8.76
CA PHE A 168 6.29 -0.17 -7.37
C PHE A 168 5.05 0.63 -6.97
N ALA A 169 4.38 0.21 -5.90
CA ALA A 169 3.19 0.86 -5.39
C ALA A 169 3.32 1.13 -3.88
N GLY A 170 2.73 2.21 -3.38
CA GLY A 170 2.75 2.44 -1.95
C GLY A 170 2.35 3.86 -1.54
N ASP A 171 2.18 4.01 -0.22
CA ASP A 171 2.12 5.31 0.44
C ASP A 171 3.55 5.80 0.68
N CYS A 172 3.99 6.72 -0.17
CA CYS A 172 5.35 7.26 -0.13
C CYS A 172 5.54 8.38 0.89
N ASN A 173 4.45 8.91 1.48
CA ASN A 173 4.51 9.99 2.47
C ASN A 173 5.33 11.21 2.02
N THR A 174 5.25 11.59 0.74
CA THR A 174 6.03 12.68 0.13
C THR A 174 5.47 14.06 0.49
N PHE A 175 5.55 14.41 1.78
CA PHE A 175 4.99 15.67 2.30
C PHE A 175 5.64 16.94 1.72
N HIS A 176 6.85 16.84 1.14
CA HIS A 176 7.52 17.95 0.45
C HIS A 176 7.25 17.92 -1.07
N GLY A 177 6.29 17.10 -1.51
CA GLY A 177 5.86 16.98 -2.90
C GLY A 177 6.56 15.87 -3.67
N GLU A 178 6.10 15.66 -4.91
CA GLU A 178 6.58 14.62 -5.82
C GLU A 178 8.08 14.68 -6.12
N GLY A 179 8.69 15.87 -5.96
CA GLY A 179 10.14 16.06 -6.13
C GLY A 179 10.99 15.11 -5.29
N GLU A 180 10.44 14.59 -4.18
CA GLU A 180 11.13 13.57 -3.38
C GLU A 180 11.37 12.25 -4.14
N LEU A 181 10.57 11.94 -5.15
CA LEU A 181 10.69 10.74 -5.97
C LEU A 181 11.67 10.90 -7.15
N LEU A 182 12.09 12.12 -7.50
CA LEU A 182 12.96 12.35 -8.65
C LEU A 182 14.28 11.54 -8.64
N PRO A 183 14.99 11.39 -7.50
CA PRO A 183 16.18 10.55 -7.46
C PRO A 183 15.88 9.09 -7.79
N PHE A 184 14.77 8.56 -7.27
CA PHE A 184 14.29 7.21 -7.58
C PHE A 184 13.98 7.05 -9.06
N LEU A 185 13.17 7.96 -9.64
CA LEU A 185 12.77 7.91 -11.04
C LEU A 185 13.97 7.99 -11.98
N ARG A 186 14.94 8.88 -11.69
CA ARG A 186 16.17 9.01 -12.49
C ARG A 186 17.03 7.76 -12.44
N ARG A 187 17.14 7.12 -11.29
CA ARG A 187 17.94 5.90 -11.12
C ARG A 187 17.32 4.69 -11.79
N THR A 188 16.00 4.52 -11.68
CA THR A 188 15.29 3.33 -12.15
C THR A 188 14.78 3.45 -13.58
N GLY A 189 14.66 4.67 -14.13
CA GLY A 189 13.96 4.94 -15.38
C GLY A 189 12.45 4.75 -15.31
N PHE A 190 11.88 4.66 -14.09
CA PHE A 190 10.45 4.48 -13.90
C PHE A 190 9.68 5.75 -14.24
N LYS A 191 8.41 5.54 -14.59
CA LYS A 191 7.43 6.59 -14.81
C LYS A 191 6.41 6.60 -13.67
N ASN A 192 5.86 7.78 -13.36
CA ASN A 192 4.75 7.94 -12.44
C ASN A 192 3.42 7.75 -13.19
N ALA A 193 2.56 6.84 -12.70
CA ALA A 193 1.23 6.62 -13.27
C ALA A 193 0.27 7.80 -13.02
N ASN A 194 0.61 8.70 -12.07
CA ASN A 194 -0.14 9.92 -11.75
C ASN A 194 0.59 11.18 -12.25
N PRO A 195 0.68 11.43 -13.57
CA PRO A 195 1.52 12.49 -14.14
C PRO A 195 1.06 13.91 -13.74
N GLY A 196 -0.17 14.05 -13.27
CA GLY A 196 -0.70 15.33 -12.77
C GLY A 196 -0.63 15.45 -11.25
N SER A 197 0.01 14.52 -10.55
CA SER A 197 0.09 14.48 -9.08
C SER A 197 -1.26 14.73 -8.40
N ARG A 198 -2.33 14.11 -8.95
CA ARG A 198 -3.68 14.22 -8.35
C ARG A 198 -3.60 13.83 -6.88
N PRO A 199 -4.07 14.69 -5.95
CA PRO A 199 -3.91 14.45 -4.53
C PRO A 199 -4.77 13.29 -4.04
N THR A 200 -4.22 12.54 -3.07
CA THR A 200 -4.85 11.35 -2.45
C THR A 200 -5.19 11.56 -0.99
N PHE A 201 -4.59 12.56 -0.34
CA PHE A 201 -4.73 12.82 1.10
C PHE A 201 -4.94 14.31 1.40
N PRO A 202 -5.71 14.67 2.45
CA PRO A 202 -6.70 13.80 3.12
C PRO A 202 -7.94 13.59 2.22
N SER A 203 -8.57 12.41 2.26
CA SER A 203 -9.65 12.02 1.35
C SER A 203 -10.86 12.95 1.30
N ARG A 204 -11.10 13.76 2.35
CA ARG A 204 -12.22 14.71 2.41
C ARG A 204 -11.98 15.97 1.60
N ILE A 205 -10.76 16.51 1.65
CA ILE A 205 -10.30 17.68 0.92
C ILE A 205 -8.85 17.36 0.47
N PRO A 206 -8.69 16.65 -0.64
CA PRO A 206 -7.37 16.20 -1.06
C PRO A 206 -6.46 17.35 -1.45
N THR A 207 -5.28 17.42 -0.86
CA THR A 207 -4.27 18.46 -1.09
C THR A 207 -2.87 17.91 -1.32
N LEU A 208 -2.61 16.67 -0.92
CA LEU A 208 -1.30 16.03 -1.02
C LEU A 208 -1.40 14.74 -1.83
N ALA A 209 -0.48 14.52 -2.75
CA ALA A 209 -0.25 13.23 -3.40
C ALA A 209 0.76 12.46 -2.55
N LEU A 210 0.29 11.47 -1.77
CA LEU A 210 1.13 10.65 -0.90
C LEU A 210 1.24 9.21 -1.40
N ASP A 211 0.24 8.75 -2.17
CA ASP A 211 0.17 7.42 -2.71
C ASP A 211 0.60 7.42 -4.18
N PHE A 212 1.45 6.47 -4.56
CA PHE A 212 2.02 6.40 -5.91
C PHE A 212 2.01 4.99 -6.45
N VAL A 213 1.84 4.90 -7.78
CA VAL A 213 2.18 3.75 -8.59
C VAL A 213 3.24 4.18 -9.57
N LEU A 214 4.44 3.60 -9.46
CA LEU A 214 5.57 3.83 -10.35
C LEU A 214 5.84 2.56 -11.13
N TYR A 215 6.07 2.66 -12.43
CA TYR A 215 6.24 1.50 -13.30
C TYR A 215 7.49 1.62 -14.16
N GLY A 216 8.19 0.50 -14.31
CA GLY A 216 9.44 0.40 -15.05
C GLY A 216 9.25 0.05 -16.53
N PRO A 217 10.38 -0.08 -17.25
CA PRO A 217 10.40 -0.58 -18.63
C PRO A 217 9.69 -1.93 -18.75
N GLY A 218 9.02 -2.18 -19.87
CA GLY A 218 8.22 -3.39 -20.11
C GLY A 218 6.81 -3.34 -19.51
N ILE A 219 6.43 -2.22 -18.87
CA ILE A 219 5.05 -1.96 -18.41
C ILE A 219 4.51 -0.77 -19.21
N GLU A 220 3.31 -0.93 -19.76
CA GLU A 220 2.57 0.13 -20.44
C GLU A 220 1.31 0.48 -19.68
N MET A 221 1.12 1.77 -19.38
CA MET A 221 -0.08 2.28 -18.72
C MET A 221 -1.22 2.40 -19.72
N GLU A 222 -2.36 1.78 -19.44
CA GLU A 222 -3.60 1.93 -20.21
C GLU A 222 -4.47 3.05 -19.63
N SER A 223 -4.66 3.06 -18.30
CA SER A 223 -5.44 4.09 -17.63
C SER A 223 -4.97 4.31 -16.19
N PHE A 224 -5.30 5.49 -15.64
CA PHE A 224 -5.07 5.82 -14.24
C PHE A 224 -6.19 6.70 -13.70
N ASP A 225 -6.70 6.36 -12.50
CA ASP A 225 -7.73 7.15 -11.83
C ASP A 225 -7.50 7.25 -10.32
N VAL A 226 -8.05 8.32 -9.71
CA VAL A 226 -8.09 8.56 -8.27
C VAL A 226 -9.55 8.75 -7.86
N PRO A 227 -10.31 7.67 -7.61
CA PRO A 227 -11.71 7.75 -7.27
C PRO A 227 -11.98 8.51 -5.97
N ALA A 228 -12.94 9.42 -5.98
CA ALA A 228 -13.32 10.27 -4.84
C ALA A 228 -14.13 9.50 -3.78
N VAL A 229 -13.62 8.37 -3.29
CA VAL A 229 -14.26 7.55 -2.26
C VAL A 229 -13.67 7.84 -0.88
N ARG A 230 -14.53 8.03 0.13
CA ARG A 230 -14.13 8.50 1.47
C ARG A 230 -14.27 7.41 2.55
N LEU A 231 -13.81 6.21 2.25
CA LEU A 231 -13.85 5.07 3.18
C LEU A 231 -12.62 5.01 4.10
N SER A 232 -11.53 5.66 3.70
CA SER A 232 -10.30 5.88 4.48
C SER A 232 -9.93 7.38 4.48
N ASP A 233 -8.87 7.77 5.18
CA ASP A 233 -8.30 9.12 5.10
C ASP A 233 -7.47 9.35 3.83
N HIS A 234 -7.11 8.29 3.09
CA HIS A 234 -6.59 8.36 1.74
C HIS A 234 -7.67 8.06 0.70
N LEU A 235 -7.43 8.47 -0.55
CA LEU A 235 -8.18 8.01 -1.73
C LEU A 235 -7.46 6.83 -2.36
N PRO A 236 -8.19 5.86 -2.96
CA PRO A 236 -7.56 4.77 -3.70
C PRO A 236 -7.00 5.26 -5.04
N LEU A 237 -5.99 4.54 -5.54
CA LEU A 237 -5.51 4.64 -6.92
C LEU A 237 -6.00 3.43 -7.71
N VAL A 238 -6.47 3.64 -8.93
CA VAL A 238 -6.82 2.58 -9.88
C VAL A 238 -5.88 2.72 -11.07
N TYR A 239 -5.13 1.68 -11.37
CA TYR A 239 -4.10 1.65 -12.40
C TYR A 239 -4.31 0.45 -13.31
N ASP A 240 -4.62 0.70 -14.58
CA ASP A 240 -4.74 -0.33 -15.60
C ASP A 240 -3.47 -0.33 -16.47
N PHE A 241 -2.90 -1.51 -16.69
CA PHE A 241 -1.64 -1.69 -17.40
C PHE A 241 -1.56 -3.03 -18.13
N ILE A 242 -0.64 -3.09 -19.07
CA ILE A 242 -0.20 -4.32 -19.73
C ILE A 242 1.30 -4.52 -19.53
N VAL A 243 1.76 -5.76 -19.58
CA VAL A 243 3.17 -6.13 -19.66
C VAL A 243 3.48 -6.34 -21.14
N ALA A 244 4.46 -5.59 -21.68
CA ALA A 244 4.85 -5.61 -23.09
C ALA A 244 5.75 -6.79 -23.43
#